data_170d11aa0a7c0a7eda1e32dd0c82d7b1
#
_entry.id   170d11aa0a7c0a7eda1e32dd0c82d7b1
#
_cell.length_a   1.000
_cell.length_b   1.000
_cell.length_c   1.000
_cell.angle_alpha   90.00
_cell.angle_beta   90.00
_cell.angle_gamma   90.00
#
_symmetry.space_group_name_H-M   'P 1'
#
loop_
_entity.id
_entity.type
_entity.pdbx_description
1 polymer ?
#
loop_
_entity_poly.entity_id
_entity_poly.type
_entity_poly.pdbx_seq_one_letter_code
_entity_poly.pdbx_strand_id
1 'polypeptide(L)'
;MKVLLLHGWPVSERVWVSQVSALRDAGFDPVAPHLYGRGPSIDDWAAHLLRDIDGSLVVVGASMGGYCALAIARRAPERVLGMVLVASRADADSFDRRKFRLEQTIELRAGHAPALAEPDADLEYLAVAQEAMRDRLDLTGVVASFGGPLLVCVGDRDELVSVADAEELAATALDGRLEVFADAGHFVAIDQPARFNAVLLDFVSQWKT
;
A
#
# COMPACT_ATOMS: atom_id res chain seq x y z
N MET A 1 -9.79 -12.56 -12.00
CA MET A 1 -8.79 -11.64 -11.40
C MET A 1 -9.44 -10.89 -10.24
N LYS A 2 -8.71 -10.69 -9.14
CA LYS A 2 -9.16 -9.87 -8.00
C LYS A 2 -8.34 -8.58 -7.93
N VAL A 3 -8.95 -7.50 -7.42
CA VAL A 3 -8.26 -6.25 -7.11
C VAL A 3 -8.06 -6.18 -5.60
N LEU A 4 -6.83 -6.38 -5.15
CA LEU A 4 -6.47 -6.45 -3.74
C LEU A 4 -6.04 -5.06 -3.24
N LEU A 5 -6.78 -4.50 -2.28
CA LEU A 5 -6.61 -3.15 -1.76
C LEU A 5 -6.04 -3.20 -0.33
N LEU A 6 -4.79 -2.78 -0.15
CA LEU A 6 -4.02 -2.88 1.08
C LEU A 6 -3.86 -1.49 1.72
N HIS A 7 -4.37 -1.32 2.93
CA HIS A 7 -4.44 -0.04 3.62
C HIS A 7 -3.09 0.40 4.21
N GLY A 8 -2.96 1.71 4.46
CA GLY A 8 -1.84 2.31 5.17
C GLY A 8 -1.98 2.24 6.69
N TRP A 9 -0.95 2.69 7.40
CA TRP A 9 -0.96 2.93 8.84
C TRP A 9 -1.32 4.41 9.11
N PRO A 10 -2.05 4.75 10.15
CA PRO A 10 -2.69 3.92 11.18
C PRO A 10 -4.16 3.59 10.90
N VAL A 11 -4.60 3.71 9.65
CA VAL A 11 -5.99 3.50 9.21
C VAL A 11 -6.27 2.01 8.95
N SER A 12 -7.53 1.66 8.65
CA SER A 12 -7.95 0.29 8.33
C SER A 12 -8.39 0.15 6.87
N GLU A 13 -8.87 -1.04 6.49
CA GLU A 13 -9.47 -1.34 5.18
C GLU A 13 -10.67 -0.45 4.85
N ARG A 14 -11.28 0.20 5.84
CA ARG A 14 -12.42 1.13 5.66
C ARG A 14 -12.09 2.32 4.78
N VAL A 15 -10.79 2.68 4.66
CA VAL A 15 -10.35 3.76 3.76
C VAL A 15 -10.67 3.47 2.30
N TRP A 16 -10.84 2.19 1.93
CA TRP A 16 -11.09 1.75 0.57
C TRP A 16 -12.58 1.68 0.17
N VAL A 17 -13.48 2.11 1.04
CA VAL A 17 -14.94 1.99 0.81
C VAL A 17 -15.38 2.58 -0.55
N SER A 18 -14.84 3.74 -0.92
CA SER A 18 -15.13 4.40 -2.21
C SER A 18 -14.58 3.60 -3.40
N GLN A 19 -13.37 3.07 -3.28
CA GLN A 19 -12.70 2.27 -4.31
C GLN A 19 -13.38 0.92 -4.50
N VAL A 20 -13.75 0.27 -3.40
CA VAL A 20 -14.51 -1.00 -3.42
C VAL A 20 -15.83 -0.83 -4.14
N SER A 21 -16.58 0.25 -3.86
CA SER A 21 -17.84 0.53 -4.57
C SER A 21 -17.59 0.74 -6.06
N ALA A 22 -16.68 1.65 -6.43
CA ALA A 22 -16.39 1.97 -7.82
C ALA A 22 -15.92 0.75 -8.64
N LEU A 23 -15.09 -0.11 -8.05
CA LEU A 23 -14.61 -1.33 -8.70
C LEU A 23 -15.74 -2.35 -8.90
N ARG A 24 -16.62 -2.53 -7.92
CA ARG A 24 -17.79 -3.42 -8.03
C ARG A 24 -18.76 -2.94 -9.09
N ASP A 25 -19.07 -1.65 -9.12
CA ASP A 25 -19.96 -1.02 -10.12
C ASP A 25 -19.39 -1.18 -11.53
N ALA A 26 -18.06 -1.21 -11.65
CA ALA A 26 -17.36 -1.48 -12.91
C ALA A 26 -17.22 -2.97 -13.25
N GLY A 27 -17.72 -3.89 -12.40
CA GLY A 27 -17.71 -5.35 -12.64
C GLY A 27 -16.41 -6.06 -12.26
N PHE A 28 -15.55 -5.44 -11.42
CA PHE A 28 -14.36 -6.08 -10.85
C PHE A 28 -14.69 -6.77 -9.52
N ASP A 29 -13.76 -7.62 -9.04
CA ASP A 29 -13.83 -8.32 -7.75
C ASP A 29 -12.82 -7.71 -6.75
N PRO A 30 -13.17 -6.62 -6.04
CA PRO A 30 -12.30 -5.99 -5.05
C PRO A 30 -12.30 -6.75 -3.73
N VAL A 31 -11.11 -6.91 -3.16
CA VAL A 31 -10.87 -7.48 -1.83
C VAL A 31 -10.03 -6.50 -1.02
N ALA A 32 -10.56 -6.01 0.08
CA ALA A 32 -9.85 -5.10 0.98
C ALA A 32 -9.71 -5.77 2.36
N PRO A 33 -8.62 -6.52 2.61
CA PRO A 33 -8.43 -7.20 3.89
C PRO A 33 -7.89 -6.25 4.95
N HIS A 34 -8.23 -6.53 6.21
CA HIS A 34 -7.55 -5.95 7.35
C HIS A 34 -6.13 -6.50 7.45
N LEU A 35 -5.11 -5.62 7.59
CA LEU A 35 -3.70 -6.04 7.60
C LEU A 35 -3.17 -6.36 8.99
N TYR A 36 -3.67 -5.67 10.02
CA TYR A 36 -3.20 -5.87 11.39
C TYR A 36 -3.52 -7.27 11.92
N GLY A 37 -2.69 -7.77 12.84
CA GLY A 37 -2.87 -9.10 13.43
C GLY A 37 -2.47 -10.29 12.53
N ARG A 38 -1.84 -10.03 11.37
CA ARG A 38 -1.42 -11.08 10.41
C ARG A 38 0.02 -11.58 10.64
N GLY A 39 0.58 -11.32 11.81
CA GLY A 39 1.94 -11.73 12.15
C GLY A 39 2.87 -10.53 12.38
N PRO A 40 4.12 -10.79 12.78
CA PRO A 40 5.06 -9.76 13.22
C PRO A 40 5.79 -9.03 12.08
N SER A 41 5.65 -9.48 10.82
CA SER A 41 6.38 -8.89 9.69
C SER A 41 5.49 -8.65 8.47
N ILE A 42 5.90 -7.70 7.62
CA ILE A 42 5.28 -7.46 6.31
C ILE A 42 5.26 -8.75 5.47
N ASP A 43 6.29 -9.56 5.61
CA ASP A 43 6.43 -10.82 4.87
C ASP A 43 5.44 -11.89 5.32
N ASP A 44 5.14 -11.96 6.62
CA ASP A 44 4.08 -12.83 7.16
C ASP A 44 2.70 -12.38 6.65
N TRP A 45 2.44 -11.07 6.58
CA TRP A 45 1.18 -10.54 6.04
C TRP A 45 0.98 -10.95 4.59
N ALA A 46 2.04 -10.80 3.76
CA ALA A 46 2.00 -11.23 2.37
C ALA A 46 1.75 -12.74 2.24
N ALA A 47 2.40 -13.56 3.07
CA ALA A 47 2.20 -15.01 3.08
C ALA A 47 0.76 -15.41 3.47
N HIS A 48 0.18 -14.75 4.49
CA HIS A 48 -1.20 -14.98 4.90
C HIS A 48 -2.19 -14.59 3.81
N LEU A 49 -2.01 -13.41 3.18
CA LEU A 49 -2.88 -12.95 2.09
C LEU A 49 -2.83 -13.89 0.88
N LEU A 50 -1.64 -14.35 0.49
CA LEU A 50 -1.47 -15.28 -0.63
C LEU A 50 -2.09 -16.66 -0.37
N ARG A 51 -2.18 -17.10 0.88
CA ARG A 51 -2.87 -18.34 1.27
C ARG A 51 -4.38 -18.16 1.29
N ASP A 52 -4.87 -17.00 1.77
CA ASP A 52 -6.29 -16.76 1.98
C ASP A 52 -7.01 -16.29 0.68
N ILE A 53 -6.28 -15.77 -0.30
CA ILE A 53 -6.83 -15.18 -1.52
C ILE A 53 -6.27 -15.90 -2.75
N ASP A 54 -7.13 -16.59 -3.50
CA ASP A 54 -6.77 -17.34 -4.70
C ASP A 54 -6.77 -16.49 -5.97
N GLY A 55 -6.12 -17.02 -7.03
CA GLY A 55 -6.15 -16.49 -8.40
C GLY A 55 -5.15 -15.38 -8.66
N SER A 56 -5.28 -14.75 -9.83
CA SER A 56 -4.45 -13.62 -10.23
C SER A 56 -4.92 -12.32 -9.60
N LEU A 57 -3.98 -11.42 -9.31
CA LEU A 57 -4.19 -10.21 -8.53
C LEU A 57 -3.71 -8.98 -9.30
N VAL A 58 -4.47 -7.89 -9.22
CA VAL A 58 -3.93 -6.54 -9.30
C VAL A 58 -3.84 -6.02 -7.88
N VAL A 59 -2.64 -5.63 -7.43
CA VAL A 59 -2.41 -5.27 -6.03
C VAL A 59 -2.27 -3.75 -5.90
N VAL A 60 -3.12 -3.15 -5.08
CA VAL A 60 -3.13 -1.71 -4.78
C VAL A 60 -2.70 -1.55 -3.33
N GLY A 61 -1.59 -0.88 -3.07
CA GLY A 61 -1.09 -0.70 -1.72
C GLY A 61 -0.81 0.76 -1.39
N ALA A 62 -1.43 1.27 -0.31
CA ALA A 62 -1.16 2.61 0.19
C ALA A 62 -0.14 2.56 1.33
N SER A 63 0.94 3.36 1.23
CA SER A 63 1.96 3.50 2.27
C SER A 63 2.44 2.12 2.78
N MET A 64 2.15 1.75 4.03
CA MET A 64 2.39 0.43 4.61
C MET A 64 1.84 -0.71 3.72
N GLY A 65 0.65 -0.55 3.15
CA GLY A 65 0.04 -1.51 2.21
C GLY A 65 0.87 -1.70 0.95
N GLY A 66 1.61 -0.68 0.50
CA GLY A 66 2.55 -0.78 -0.61
C GLY A 66 3.75 -1.67 -0.30
N TYR A 67 4.26 -1.64 0.94
CA TYR A 67 5.31 -2.57 1.37
C TYR A 67 4.82 -4.03 1.30
N CYS A 68 3.56 -4.26 1.73
CA CYS A 68 2.93 -5.57 1.63
C CYS A 68 2.69 -5.98 0.16
N ALA A 69 2.29 -5.06 -0.72
CA ALA A 69 2.13 -5.30 -2.15
C ALA A 69 3.45 -5.78 -2.81
N LEU A 70 4.55 -5.12 -2.49
CA LEU A 70 5.88 -5.52 -2.96
C LEU A 70 6.31 -6.89 -2.39
N ALA A 71 6.01 -7.18 -1.13
CA ALA A 71 6.27 -8.49 -0.55
C ALA A 71 5.44 -9.60 -1.21
N ILE A 72 4.18 -9.33 -1.59
CA ILE A 72 3.34 -10.24 -2.38
C ILE A 72 3.96 -10.48 -3.76
N ALA A 73 4.38 -9.41 -4.47
CA ALA A 73 5.02 -9.53 -5.79
C ALA A 73 6.35 -10.30 -5.73
N ARG A 74 7.12 -10.15 -4.65
CA ARG A 74 8.35 -10.93 -4.42
C ARG A 74 8.07 -12.42 -4.23
N ARG A 75 7.00 -12.77 -3.51
CA ARG A 75 6.69 -14.17 -3.12
C ARG A 75 5.95 -14.94 -4.21
N ALA A 76 5.14 -14.27 -5.00
CA ALA A 76 4.29 -14.89 -6.03
C ALA A 76 4.16 -13.96 -7.25
N PRO A 77 5.30 -13.64 -7.93
CA PRO A 77 5.30 -12.72 -9.07
C PRO A 77 4.36 -13.16 -10.20
N GLU A 78 4.20 -14.47 -10.39
CA GLU A 78 3.32 -15.06 -11.41
C GLU A 78 1.82 -14.81 -11.14
N ARG A 79 1.46 -14.43 -9.91
CA ARG A 79 0.08 -14.11 -9.54
C ARG A 79 -0.25 -12.62 -9.68
N VAL A 80 0.78 -11.74 -9.73
CA VAL A 80 0.58 -10.29 -9.75
C VAL A 80 0.61 -9.78 -11.18
N LEU A 81 -0.55 -9.43 -11.69
CA LEU A 81 -0.72 -8.92 -13.05
C LEU A 81 -0.28 -7.46 -13.19
N GLY A 82 -0.46 -6.67 -12.15
CA GLY A 82 -0.07 -5.26 -12.08
C GLY A 82 -0.10 -4.75 -10.65
N MET A 83 0.60 -3.64 -10.39
CA MET A 83 0.64 -3.00 -9.07
C MET A 83 0.29 -1.52 -9.15
N VAL A 84 -0.37 -1.03 -8.09
CA VAL A 84 -0.56 0.40 -7.82
C VAL A 84 0.04 0.69 -6.45
N LEU A 85 1.07 1.52 -6.41
CA LEU A 85 1.71 1.96 -5.17
C LEU A 85 1.31 3.41 -4.89
N VAL A 86 0.61 3.64 -3.80
CA VAL A 86 0.06 4.96 -3.42
C VAL A 86 0.84 5.48 -2.22
N ALA A 87 1.55 6.62 -2.38
CA ALA A 87 2.32 7.24 -1.31
C ALA A 87 3.21 6.23 -0.57
N SER A 88 3.94 5.39 -1.32
CA SER A 88 4.73 4.28 -0.78
C SER A 88 6.16 4.28 -1.33
N ARG A 89 6.99 3.40 -0.78
CA ARG A 89 8.42 3.25 -1.11
C ARG A 89 8.77 1.77 -1.27
N ALA A 90 9.89 1.49 -1.94
CA ALA A 90 10.44 0.13 -2.06
C ALA A 90 11.66 -0.11 -1.18
N ASP A 91 12.38 0.96 -0.80
CA ASP A 91 13.58 0.93 0.03
C ASP A 91 13.31 0.50 1.48
N ALA A 92 14.30 -0.07 2.14
CA ALA A 92 14.28 -0.28 3.59
C ALA A 92 14.27 1.06 4.35
N ASP A 93 13.79 1.07 5.59
CA ASP A 93 13.85 2.28 6.40
C ASP A 93 15.29 2.70 6.69
N SER A 94 15.60 3.98 6.48
CA SER A 94 16.83 4.64 6.93
C SER A 94 16.95 4.57 8.46
N PHE A 95 18.14 4.85 8.98
CA PHE A 95 18.38 4.90 10.43
C PHE A 95 17.39 5.84 11.14
N ASP A 96 17.15 7.04 10.59
CA ASP A 96 16.24 8.01 11.21
C ASP A 96 14.79 7.56 11.17
N ARG A 97 14.35 6.90 10.09
CA ARG A 97 13.01 6.31 10.02
C ARG A 97 12.84 5.15 10.99
N ARG A 98 13.83 4.29 11.12
CA ARG A 98 13.82 3.18 12.10
C ARG A 98 13.71 3.71 13.52
N LYS A 99 14.43 4.78 13.84
CA LYS A 99 14.35 5.48 15.13
C LYS A 99 12.94 6.05 15.35
N PHE A 100 12.40 6.79 14.37
CA PHE A 100 11.04 7.31 14.44
C PHE A 100 10.01 6.22 14.69
N ARG A 101 10.11 5.07 13.99
CA ARG A 101 9.18 3.96 14.21
C ARG A 101 9.29 3.36 15.59
N LEU A 102 10.48 3.28 16.15
CA LEU A 102 10.68 2.84 17.53
C LEU A 102 10.00 3.80 18.53
N GLU A 103 10.16 5.11 18.34
CA GLU A 103 9.49 6.12 19.16
C GLU A 103 7.95 5.98 19.05
N GLN A 104 7.40 5.82 17.85
CA GLN A 104 5.98 5.55 17.66
C GLN A 104 5.51 4.26 18.36
N THR A 105 6.30 3.20 18.31
CA THR A 105 6.01 1.93 19.01
C THR A 105 5.91 2.14 20.52
N ILE A 106 6.82 2.93 21.10
CA ILE A 106 6.84 3.25 22.54
C ILE A 106 5.59 4.05 22.91
N GLU A 107 5.24 5.09 22.15
CA GLU A 107 4.05 5.92 22.38
C GLU A 107 2.76 5.10 22.32
N LEU A 108 2.62 4.22 21.32
CA LEU A 108 1.46 3.33 21.20
C LEU A 108 1.31 2.41 22.43
N ARG A 109 2.42 1.78 22.86
CA ARG A 109 2.42 0.92 24.06
C ARG A 109 2.23 1.68 25.38
N ALA A 110 2.47 3.00 25.37
CA ALA A 110 2.12 3.90 26.46
C ALA A 110 0.63 4.35 26.43
N GLY A 111 -0.14 3.93 25.42
CA GLY A 111 -1.56 4.25 25.30
C GLY A 111 -1.85 5.49 24.44
N HIS A 112 -0.86 6.05 23.74
CA HIS A 112 -1.04 7.24 22.91
C HIS A 112 -1.42 6.86 21.48
N ALA A 113 -2.71 6.96 21.16
CA ALA A 113 -3.23 6.69 19.83
C ALA A 113 -2.89 7.83 18.85
N PRO A 114 -2.51 7.53 17.57
CA PRO A 114 -2.38 8.53 16.54
C PRO A 114 -3.74 9.17 16.21
N ALA A 115 -3.72 10.46 15.83
CA ALA A 115 -4.95 11.21 15.54
C ALA A 115 -5.83 10.59 14.43
N LEU A 116 -5.21 9.87 13.48
CA LEU A 116 -5.91 9.22 12.36
C LEU A 116 -6.29 7.76 12.66
N ALA A 117 -5.92 7.21 13.82
CA ALA A 117 -6.35 5.87 14.20
C ALA A 117 -7.86 5.85 14.48
N GLU A 118 -8.50 4.73 14.15
CA GLU A 118 -9.90 4.54 14.51
C GLU A 118 -10.08 4.50 16.03
N PRO A 119 -11.23 4.95 16.57
CA PRO A 119 -11.44 5.00 18.01
C PRO A 119 -11.34 3.63 18.73
N ASP A 120 -11.58 2.55 17.98
CA ASP A 120 -11.54 1.17 18.44
C ASP A 120 -10.28 0.41 17.99
N ALA A 121 -9.25 1.14 17.49
CA ALA A 121 -8.00 0.54 17.04
C ALA A 121 -7.25 -0.11 18.20
N ASP A 122 -6.77 -1.33 17.99
CA ASP A 122 -5.88 -2.02 18.92
C ASP A 122 -4.47 -1.44 18.80
N LEU A 123 -4.02 -0.72 19.85
CA LEU A 123 -2.72 -0.04 19.84
C LEU A 123 -1.54 -1.01 19.77
N GLU A 124 -1.67 -2.24 20.30
CA GLU A 124 -0.60 -3.23 20.15
C GLU A 124 -0.47 -3.71 18.69
N TYR A 125 -1.56 -3.89 17.97
CA TYR A 125 -1.49 -4.18 16.55
C TYR A 125 -0.88 -3.03 15.74
N LEU A 126 -1.17 -1.78 16.10
CA LEU A 126 -0.52 -0.61 15.48
C LEU A 126 0.97 -0.55 15.81
N ALA A 127 1.37 -0.92 17.03
CA ALA A 127 2.77 -0.99 17.46
C ALA A 127 3.53 -2.09 16.70
N VAL A 128 2.97 -3.29 16.60
CA VAL A 128 3.53 -4.40 15.80
C VAL A 128 3.67 -3.99 14.33
N ALA A 129 2.73 -3.23 13.78
CA ALA A 129 2.84 -2.72 12.42
C ALA A 129 4.00 -1.73 12.24
N GLN A 130 4.28 -0.87 13.22
CA GLN A 130 5.47 -0.01 13.21
C GLN A 130 6.77 -0.83 13.23
N GLU A 131 6.83 -1.89 14.05
CA GLU A 131 7.98 -2.80 14.08
C GLU A 131 8.14 -3.54 12.75
N ALA A 132 7.06 -4.05 12.16
CA ALA A 132 7.07 -4.71 10.86
C ALA A 132 7.57 -3.78 9.74
N MET A 133 7.14 -2.51 9.74
CA MET A 133 7.62 -1.49 8.80
C MET A 133 9.09 -1.14 9.03
N ARG A 134 9.52 -1.02 10.30
CA ARG A 134 10.93 -0.74 10.67
C ARG A 134 11.88 -1.79 10.13
N ASP A 135 11.48 -3.06 10.22
CA ASP A 135 12.33 -4.20 9.94
C ASP A 135 12.11 -4.79 8.52
N ARG A 136 11.31 -4.10 7.68
CA ARG A 136 11.06 -4.54 6.32
C ARG A 136 12.32 -4.58 5.48
N LEU A 137 12.32 -5.47 4.50
CA LEU A 137 13.38 -5.60 3.52
C LEU A 137 13.38 -4.43 2.52
N ASP A 138 14.53 -4.17 1.92
CA ASP A 138 14.63 -3.42 0.68
C ASP A 138 14.09 -4.27 -0.48
N LEU A 139 13.08 -3.77 -1.16
CA LEU A 139 12.39 -4.42 -2.28
C LEU A 139 12.52 -3.63 -3.60
N THR A 140 13.49 -2.71 -3.68
CA THR A 140 13.79 -1.95 -4.92
C THR A 140 14.10 -2.89 -6.09
N GLY A 141 14.80 -3.99 -5.81
CA GLY A 141 15.06 -5.04 -6.82
C GLY A 141 13.79 -5.74 -7.33
N VAL A 142 12.74 -5.83 -6.50
CA VAL A 142 11.45 -6.37 -6.94
C VAL A 142 10.79 -5.41 -7.93
N VAL A 143 10.81 -4.10 -7.67
CA VAL A 143 10.30 -3.09 -8.61
C VAL A 143 11.05 -3.15 -9.93
N ALA A 144 12.38 -3.19 -9.89
CA ALA A 144 13.25 -3.23 -11.08
C ALA A 144 13.03 -4.49 -11.96
N SER A 145 12.61 -5.60 -11.36
CA SER A 145 12.39 -6.87 -12.06
C SER A 145 10.93 -7.22 -12.30
N PHE A 146 9.99 -6.39 -11.84
CA PHE A 146 8.57 -6.65 -11.99
C PHE A 146 8.17 -6.53 -13.47
N GLY A 147 7.64 -7.62 -14.04
CA GLY A 147 7.32 -7.72 -15.46
C GLY A 147 5.94 -7.17 -15.87
N GLY A 148 5.10 -6.80 -14.89
CA GLY A 148 3.79 -6.18 -15.14
C GLY A 148 3.85 -4.65 -15.05
N PRO A 149 2.77 -3.95 -15.43
CA PRO A 149 2.67 -2.51 -15.29
C PRO A 149 2.62 -2.09 -13.81
N LEU A 150 3.34 -1.02 -13.50
CA LEU A 150 3.36 -0.35 -12.20
C LEU A 150 2.83 1.07 -12.32
N LEU A 151 1.79 1.39 -11.55
CA LEU A 151 1.31 2.76 -11.37
C LEU A 151 1.74 3.26 -9.98
N VAL A 152 2.49 4.36 -9.96
CA VAL A 152 2.84 5.07 -8.71
C VAL A 152 1.94 6.30 -8.60
N CYS A 153 1.25 6.45 -7.46
CA CYS A 153 0.40 7.59 -7.16
C CYS A 153 0.96 8.36 -5.96
N VAL A 154 1.02 9.68 -6.03
CA VAL A 154 1.48 10.53 -4.93
C VAL A 154 0.75 11.86 -4.90
N GLY A 155 0.48 12.41 -3.72
CA GLY A 155 -0.01 13.77 -3.55
C GLY A 155 1.15 14.78 -3.63
N ASP A 156 0.94 15.95 -4.23
CA ASP A 156 1.96 16.99 -4.30
C ASP A 156 2.24 17.67 -2.94
N ARG A 157 1.36 17.44 -1.95
CA ARG A 157 1.51 17.90 -0.56
C ARG A 157 1.84 16.76 0.41
N ASP A 158 2.27 15.60 -0.10
CA ASP A 158 2.69 14.48 0.76
C ASP A 158 4.00 14.84 1.49
N GLU A 159 3.95 14.88 2.82
CA GLU A 159 5.10 15.20 3.68
C GLU A 159 6.01 13.98 3.96
N LEU A 160 5.57 12.77 3.60
CA LEU A 160 6.27 11.51 3.88
C LEU A 160 6.95 10.93 2.63
N VAL A 161 6.33 11.08 1.47
CA VAL A 161 6.85 10.61 0.17
C VAL A 161 6.78 11.77 -0.81
N SER A 162 7.93 12.27 -1.23
CA SER A 162 7.99 13.38 -2.18
C SER A 162 7.64 12.93 -3.60
N VAL A 163 7.23 13.88 -4.45
CA VAL A 163 7.03 13.62 -5.88
C VAL A 163 8.30 13.07 -6.51
N ALA A 164 9.48 13.58 -6.14
CA ALA A 164 10.77 13.08 -6.64
C ALA A 164 11.04 11.61 -6.26
N ASP A 165 10.71 11.21 -5.01
CA ASP A 165 10.81 9.80 -4.60
C ASP A 165 9.86 8.90 -5.43
N ALA A 166 8.66 9.41 -5.73
CA ALA A 166 7.67 8.68 -6.54
C ALA A 166 8.09 8.58 -8.01
N GLU A 167 8.72 9.64 -8.57
CA GLU A 167 9.31 9.64 -9.90
C GLU A 167 10.42 8.60 -10.01
N GLU A 168 11.33 8.56 -9.04
CA GLU A 168 12.43 7.57 -9.00
C GLU A 168 11.87 6.15 -8.90
N LEU A 169 10.86 5.93 -8.06
CA LEU A 169 10.21 4.63 -7.92
C LEU A 169 9.56 4.18 -9.24
N ALA A 170 8.83 5.05 -9.92
CA ALA A 170 8.21 4.75 -11.20
C ALA A 170 9.27 4.50 -12.30
N ALA A 171 10.34 5.28 -12.32
CA ALA A 171 11.44 5.11 -13.29
C ALA A 171 12.26 3.84 -13.08
N THR A 172 12.23 3.25 -11.86
CA THR A 172 12.90 1.99 -11.54
C THR A 172 12.19 0.78 -12.21
N ALA A 173 10.88 0.85 -12.42
CA ALA A 173 10.10 -0.23 -13.00
C ALA A 173 10.28 -0.35 -14.52
N LEU A 174 10.14 -1.57 -15.06
CA LEU A 174 10.21 -1.82 -16.52
C LEU A 174 9.06 -1.15 -17.29
N ASP A 175 7.86 -1.10 -16.69
CA ASP A 175 6.66 -0.45 -17.22
C ASP A 175 6.03 0.38 -16.08
N GLY A 176 6.70 1.49 -15.73
CA GLY A 176 6.33 2.37 -14.64
C GLY A 176 5.63 3.64 -15.12
N ARG A 177 4.52 4.01 -14.48
CA ARG A 177 3.80 5.26 -14.69
C ARG A 177 3.62 6.01 -13.37
N LEU A 178 3.82 7.33 -13.38
CA LEU A 178 3.54 8.22 -12.26
C LEU A 178 2.25 9.00 -12.49
N GLU A 179 1.45 9.12 -11.44
CA GLU A 179 0.29 10.01 -11.35
C GLU A 179 0.41 10.89 -10.11
N VAL A 180 0.55 12.21 -10.33
CA VAL A 180 0.65 13.20 -9.25
C VAL A 180 -0.72 13.83 -9.01
N PHE A 181 -1.19 13.80 -7.77
CA PHE A 181 -2.47 14.35 -7.35
C PHE A 181 -2.25 15.75 -6.75
N ALA A 182 -2.62 16.77 -7.52
CA ALA A 182 -2.53 18.15 -7.06
C ALA A 182 -3.45 18.38 -5.85
N ASP A 183 -2.98 19.14 -4.86
CA ASP A 183 -3.69 19.45 -3.62
C ASP A 183 -4.03 18.23 -2.72
N ALA A 184 -3.36 17.09 -2.92
CA ALA A 184 -3.49 15.91 -2.08
C ALA A 184 -2.26 15.70 -1.18
N GLY A 185 -2.50 15.20 0.04
CA GLY A 185 -1.49 14.77 0.98
C GLY A 185 -1.16 13.27 0.86
N HIS A 186 -0.77 12.67 1.99
CA HIS A 186 -0.36 11.25 2.04
C HIS A 186 -1.49 10.26 1.74
N PHE A 187 -2.74 10.61 2.03
CA PHE A 187 -3.91 9.76 1.83
C PHE A 187 -4.68 10.12 0.54
N VAL A 188 -4.02 10.03 -0.60
CA VAL A 188 -4.55 10.39 -1.93
C VAL A 188 -5.96 9.86 -2.19
N ALA A 189 -6.22 8.59 -1.84
CA ALA A 189 -7.52 7.94 -2.06
C ALA A 189 -8.64 8.49 -1.15
N ILE A 190 -8.29 9.14 -0.05
CA ILE A 190 -9.20 9.85 0.87
C ILE A 190 -9.38 11.30 0.42
N ASP A 191 -8.27 11.97 0.09
CA ASP A 191 -8.28 13.39 -0.27
C ASP A 191 -8.99 13.65 -1.60
N GLN A 192 -8.81 12.75 -2.58
CA GLN A 192 -9.37 12.87 -3.93
C GLN A 192 -10.00 11.55 -4.42
N PRO A 193 -11.04 11.03 -3.75
CA PRO A 193 -11.57 9.70 -4.04
C PRO A 193 -12.10 9.55 -5.47
N ALA A 194 -12.77 10.57 -6.01
CA ALA A 194 -13.32 10.50 -7.37
C ALA A 194 -12.22 10.43 -8.44
N ARG A 195 -11.17 11.25 -8.33
CA ARG A 195 -10.03 11.24 -9.25
C ARG A 195 -9.24 9.93 -9.11
N PHE A 196 -8.99 9.50 -7.88
CA PHE A 196 -8.27 8.24 -7.64
C PHE A 196 -9.06 7.04 -8.21
N ASN A 197 -10.39 7.01 -8.04
CA ASN A 197 -11.24 5.98 -8.64
C ASN A 197 -11.13 5.97 -10.16
N ALA A 198 -11.12 7.12 -10.82
CA ALA A 198 -10.98 7.20 -12.28
C ALA A 198 -9.62 6.65 -12.76
N VAL A 199 -8.54 7.03 -12.08
CA VAL A 199 -7.18 6.54 -12.38
C VAL A 199 -7.05 5.04 -12.11
N LEU A 200 -7.59 4.54 -11.01
CA LEU A 200 -7.58 3.13 -10.67
C LEU A 200 -8.39 2.29 -11.68
N LEU A 201 -9.58 2.75 -12.06
CA LEU A 201 -10.43 2.07 -13.04
C LEU A 201 -9.78 2.04 -14.43
N ASP A 202 -9.14 3.13 -14.86
CA ASP A 202 -8.34 3.16 -16.08
C ASP A 202 -7.25 2.08 -16.04
N PHE A 203 -6.47 2.05 -14.95
CA PHE A 203 -5.39 1.09 -14.77
C PHE A 203 -5.87 -0.36 -14.79
N VAL A 204 -6.93 -0.71 -14.07
CA VAL A 204 -7.42 -2.10 -14.03
C VAL A 204 -8.20 -2.53 -15.27
N SER A 205 -8.64 -1.58 -16.10
CA SER A 205 -9.45 -1.86 -17.30
C SER A 205 -8.73 -2.74 -18.33
N GLN A 206 -7.40 -2.73 -18.37
CA GLN A 206 -6.59 -3.54 -19.27
C GLN A 206 -6.76 -5.06 -19.08
N TRP A 207 -7.31 -5.50 -17.93
CA TRP A 207 -7.62 -6.91 -17.65
C TRP A 207 -9.12 -7.19 -17.65
N LYS A 208 -9.95 -6.25 -18.09
CA LYS A 208 -11.38 -6.47 -18.20
C LYS A 208 -11.66 -7.31 -19.45
N THR A 209 -12.07 -8.55 -19.24
CA THR A 209 -12.48 -9.47 -20.30
C THR A 209 -13.96 -9.34 -20.62
#